data_e151a9f9f31942f408c5ee6d43dcb9d3
#
_entry.id   e151a9f9f31942f408c5ee6d43dcb9d3
#
_cell.length_a   1.000
_cell.length_b   1.000
_cell.length_c   1.000
_cell.angle_alpha   90.00
_cell.angle_beta   90.00
_cell.angle_gamma   90.00
#
_symmetry.space_group_name_H-M   'P 1'
#
loop_
_entity.id
_entity.type
_entity.pdbx_description
1 polymer ?
#
loop_
_entity_poly.entity_id
_entity_poly.type
_entity_poly.pdbx_seq_one_letter_code
_entity_poly.pdbx_strand_id
1 'polypeptide(L)'
;MNLNEMEIPCDPILDKAKRDELVQNTELLKQVTIKPIPWLPGRDYITTEQVARFFDGDVDEVKRLCTKYRKEFLEDGMEVKTVQEIIDGQDAATEKQKGRIMVTYPNGLNISFGYKGAKVFTLKCLIRLSLLMETSKLAESVRYYVLSTIISR
;
A
#
# COMPACT_ATOMS: atom_id res chain seq x y z
N MET A 1 -14.16 3.57 32.44
CA MET A 1 -12.77 3.60 31.97
C MET A 1 -12.73 3.92 30.50
N ASN A 2 -11.96 4.93 30.18
CA ASN A 2 -11.81 5.42 28.84
C ASN A 2 -10.78 4.55 28.10
N LEU A 3 -10.93 4.32 26.80
CA LEU A 3 -9.99 3.54 26.00
C LEU A 3 -8.55 4.10 26.08
N ASN A 4 -8.41 5.42 26.29
CA ASN A 4 -7.10 6.04 26.43
C ASN A 4 -6.40 5.68 27.75
N GLU A 5 -7.12 5.17 28.72
CA GLU A 5 -6.58 4.74 30.01
C GLU A 5 -6.25 3.24 30.01
N MET A 6 -6.71 2.51 28.98
CA MET A 6 -6.33 1.13 28.82
C MET A 6 -4.93 1.09 28.21
N GLU A 7 -3.99 0.56 28.99
CA GLU A 7 -2.69 0.27 28.43
C GLU A 7 -2.84 -0.84 27.40
N ILE A 8 -2.75 -0.46 26.15
CA ILE A 8 -2.65 -1.41 25.04
C ILE A 8 -1.16 -1.60 24.81
N PRO A 9 -0.57 -2.73 25.23
CA PRO A 9 0.88 -2.94 25.16
C PRO A 9 1.45 -2.86 23.75
N CYS A 10 0.59 -2.93 22.74
CA CYS A 10 1.00 -2.97 21.35
C CYS A 10 0.13 -2.02 20.53
N ASP A 11 0.51 -0.74 20.44
CA ASP A 11 -0.12 0.18 19.48
C ASP A 11 0.59 -0.01 18.14
N PRO A 12 -0.10 -0.51 17.09
CA PRO A 12 0.53 -0.75 15.79
C PRO A 12 1.15 0.51 15.18
N ILE A 13 0.62 1.70 15.51
CA ILE A 13 1.13 2.96 14.98
C ILE A 13 2.48 3.29 15.58
N LEU A 14 2.65 3.10 16.90
CA LEU A 14 3.82 3.52 17.64
C LEU A 14 4.90 2.43 17.73
N ASP A 15 4.53 1.17 17.74
CA ASP A 15 5.43 0.04 17.97
C ASP A 15 5.87 -0.60 16.65
N LYS A 16 7.13 -0.33 16.26
CA LYS A 16 7.72 -0.90 15.06
C LYS A 16 7.74 -2.43 15.10
N ALA A 17 8.08 -3.03 16.23
CA ALA A 17 8.15 -4.49 16.34
C ALA A 17 6.80 -5.13 16.07
N LYS A 18 5.71 -4.52 16.56
CA LYS A 18 4.37 -5.01 16.31
C LYS A 18 3.95 -4.80 14.85
N ARG A 19 4.32 -3.66 14.25
CA ARG A 19 4.07 -3.46 12.82
C ARG A 19 4.78 -4.52 11.98
N ASP A 20 6.05 -4.80 12.29
CA ASP A 20 6.83 -5.81 11.57
C ASP A 20 6.19 -7.19 11.67
N GLU A 21 5.64 -7.54 12.83
CA GLU A 21 4.89 -8.79 13.02
C GLU A 21 3.61 -8.80 12.18
N LEU A 22 2.84 -7.73 12.24
CA LEU A 22 1.53 -7.66 11.58
C LEU A 22 1.63 -7.69 10.05
N VAL A 23 2.68 -7.13 9.45
CA VAL A 23 2.84 -7.15 8.00
C VAL A 23 3.08 -8.56 7.45
N GLN A 24 3.45 -9.51 8.30
CA GLN A 24 3.58 -10.92 7.89
C GLN A 24 2.21 -11.61 7.73
N ASN A 25 1.15 -11.03 8.28
CA ASN A 25 -0.19 -11.56 8.13
C ASN A 25 -0.78 -11.13 6.79
N THR A 26 -0.53 -11.91 5.74
CA THR A 26 -0.97 -11.60 4.38
C THR A 26 -2.49 -11.61 4.20
N GLU A 27 -3.24 -12.12 5.16
CA GLU A 27 -4.70 -12.17 5.15
C GLU A 27 -5.35 -10.99 5.87
N LEU A 28 -4.55 -10.10 6.50
CA LEU A 28 -5.09 -9.04 7.35
C LEU A 28 -6.08 -8.13 6.63
N LEU A 29 -5.77 -7.69 5.42
CA LEU A 29 -6.68 -6.83 4.67
C LEU A 29 -7.96 -7.55 4.30
N LYS A 30 -7.90 -8.84 3.98
CA LYS A 30 -9.07 -9.65 3.64
C LYS A 30 -10.02 -9.83 4.83
N GLN A 31 -9.50 -9.75 6.06
CA GLN A 31 -10.33 -9.80 7.27
C GLN A 31 -11.18 -8.56 7.45
N VAL A 32 -10.83 -7.46 6.81
CA VAL A 32 -11.44 -6.16 7.04
C VAL A 32 -12.26 -5.68 5.84
N THR A 33 -11.84 -6.02 4.62
CA THR A 33 -12.51 -5.54 3.40
C THR A 33 -12.55 -6.62 2.34
N ILE A 34 -13.62 -6.57 1.52
CA ILE A 34 -13.74 -7.38 0.30
C ILE A 34 -13.24 -6.61 -0.93
N LYS A 35 -12.80 -5.36 -0.74
CA LYS A 35 -12.33 -4.52 -1.84
C LYS A 35 -11.10 -5.14 -2.48
N PRO A 36 -11.10 -5.39 -3.81
CA PRO A 36 -9.94 -5.99 -4.46
C PRO A 36 -8.78 -5.01 -4.55
N ILE A 37 -7.57 -5.54 -4.41
CA ILE A 37 -6.36 -4.75 -4.63
C ILE A 37 -6.12 -4.64 -6.14
N PRO A 38 -5.96 -3.41 -6.67
CA PRO A 38 -5.80 -3.21 -8.12
C PRO A 38 -4.37 -3.49 -8.59
N TRP A 39 -3.92 -4.74 -8.48
CA TRP A 39 -2.59 -5.14 -8.93
C TRP A 39 -2.34 -4.72 -10.37
N LEU A 40 -1.15 -4.22 -10.67
CA LEU A 40 -0.75 -4.01 -12.05
C LEU A 40 -0.80 -5.34 -12.80
N PRO A 41 -1.19 -5.34 -14.09
CA PRO A 41 -1.35 -6.58 -14.82
C PRO A 41 -0.10 -7.48 -14.77
N GLY A 42 -0.28 -8.72 -14.33
CA GLY A 42 0.81 -9.69 -14.20
C GLY A 42 1.81 -9.38 -13.11
N ARG A 43 1.51 -8.46 -12.19
CA ARG A 43 2.41 -8.06 -11.11
C ARG A 43 1.75 -8.20 -9.75
N ASP A 44 2.59 -8.26 -8.71
CA ASP A 44 2.19 -8.31 -7.30
C ASP A 44 2.46 -6.97 -6.60
N TYR A 45 2.33 -5.87 -7.35
CA TYR A 45 2.52 -4.52 -6.81
C TYR A 45 1.60 -3.51 -7.51
N ILE A 46 1.43 -2.37 -6.86
CA ILE A 46 0.66 -1.24 -7.39
C ILE A 46 1.44 0.06 -7.16
N THR A 47 1.02 1.13 -7.85
CA THR A 47 1.68 2.44 -7.78
C THR A 47 1.16 3.27 -6.60
N THR A 48 1.86 4.36 -6.28
CA THR A 48 1.45 5.31 -5.22
C THR A 48 0.01 5.79 -5.40
N GLU A 49 -0.36 6.16 -6.62
CA GLU A 49 -1.71 6.67 -6.91
C GLU A 49 -2.78 5.59 -6.71
N GLN A 50 -2.49 4.36 -7.11
CA GLN A 50 -3.39 3.23 -6.90
C GLN A 50 -3.53 2.89 -5.41
N VAL A 51 -2.44 3.02 -4.65
CA VAL A 51 -2.46 2.83 -3.19
C VAL A 51 -3.43 3.83 -2.55
N ALA A 52 -3.31 5.11 -2.89
CA ALA A 52 -4.17 6.15 -2.34
C ALA A 52 -5.64 5.89 -2.68
N ARG A 53 -5.93 5.45 -3.91
CA ARG A 53 -7.29 5.09 -4.32
C ARG A 53 -7.83 3.88 -3.59
N PHE A 54 -6.99 2.86 -3.41
CA PHE A 54 -7.40 1.65 -2.68
C PHE A 54 -7.83 1.99 -1.26
N PHE A 55 -7.05 2.82 -0.58
CA PHE A 55 -7.36 3.24 0.79
C PHE A 55 -8.38 4.37 0.86
N ASP A 56 -8.76 4.97 -0.27
CA ASP A 56 -9.58 6.17 -0.33
C ASP A 56 -9.02 7.25 0.60
N GLY A 57 -7.69 7.40 0.56
CA GLY A 57 -6.93 8.28 1.42
C GLY A 57 -6.17 9.34 0.63
N ASP A 58 -5.43 10.16 1.35
CA ASP A 58 -4.67 11.26 0.79
C ASP A 58 -3.33 10.74 0.23
N VAL A 59 -3.07 11.00 -1.05
CA VAL A 59 -1.82 10.60 -1.70
C VAL A 59 -0.60 11.25 -1.04
N ASP A 60 -0.75 12.48 -0.54
CA ASP A 60 0.34 13.18 0.14
C ASP A 60 0.68 12.51 1.47
N GLU A 61 -0.30 11.96 2.15
CA GLU A 61 -0.06 11.15 3.35
C GLU A 61 0.74 9.90 3.02
N VAL A 62 0.39 9.20 1.94
CA VAL A 62 1.14 8.01 1.51
C VAL A 62 2.61 8.38 1.27
N LYS A 63 2.87 9.45 0.54
CA LYS A 63 4.24 9.92 0.25
C LYS A 63 5.00 10.28 1.53
N ARG A 64 4.35 10.99 2.44
CA ARG A 64 4.95 11.40 3.72
C ARG A 64 5.31 10.20 4.59
N LEU A 65 4.41 9.22 4.68
CA LEU A 65 4.66 8.00 5.45
C LEU A 65 5.80 7.18 4.86
N CYS A 66 5.88 7.10 3.53
CA CYS A 66 6.98 6.38 2.86
C CYS A 66 8.34 7.03 3.13
N THR A 67 8.39 8.34 3.31
CA THR A 67 9.61 9.05 3.68
C THR A 67 9.93 8.83 5.16
N LYS A 68 8.94 8.99 6.03
CA LYS A 68 9.11 8.87 7.47
C LYS A 68 9.51 7.45 7.90
N TYR A 69 8.90 6.44 7.29
CA TYR A 69 9.13 5.02 7.62
C TYR A 69 9.88 4.28 6.50
N ARG A 70 10.78 4.97 5.84
CA ARG A 70 11.45 4.48 4.62
C ARG A 70 12.06 3.09 4.78
N LYS A 71 12.77 2.84 5.88
CA LYS A 71 13.42 1.54 6.10
C LYS A 71 12.42 0.40 6.16
N GLU A 72 11.30 0.63 6.85
CA GLU A 72 10.23 -0.36 6.98
C GLU A 72 9.63 -0.70 5.62
N PHE A 73 9.31 0.32 4.81
CA PHE A 73 8.74 0.09 3.48
C PHE A 73 9.72 -0.58 2.52
N LEU A 74 11.00 -0.24 2.60
CA LEU A 74 12.02 -0.89 1.78
C LEU A 74 12.13 -2.38 2.12
N GLU A 75 12.08 -2.73 3.40
CA GLU A 75 12.07 -4.13 3.85
C GLU A 75 10.83 -4.86 3.35
N ASP A 76 9.71 -4.16 3.20
CA ASP A 76 8.45 -4.72 2.71
C ASP A 76 8.40 -4.85 1.19
N GLY A 77 9.41 -4.35 0.48
CA GLY A 77 9.51 -4.48 -0.97
C GLY A 77 9.16 -3.24 -1.79
N MET A 78 9.01 -2.06 -1.13
CA MET A 78 8.83 -0.81 -1.86
C MET A 78 10.07 -0.52 -2.69
N GLU A 79 9.89 -0.24 -3.97
CA GLU A 79 10.99 0.14 -4.86
C GLU A 79 10.51 1.01 -6.01
N VAL A 80 11.45 1.59 -6.75
CA VAL A 80 11.14 2.34 -7.98
C VAL A 80 11.39 1.42 -9.17
N LYS A 81 10.39 1.28 -10.04
CA LYS A 81 10.46 0.49 -11.26
C LYS A 81 10.35 1.40 -12.47
N THR A 82 11.17 1.14 -13.49
CA THR A 82 10.98 1.80 -14.79
C THR A 82 9.75 1.21 -15.49
N VAL A 83 9.21 1.93 -16.46
CA VAL A 83 8.09 1.41 -17.26
C VAL A 83 8.49 0.10 -17.93
N GLN A 84 9.71 0.01 -18.45
CA GLN A 84 10.20 -1.21 -19.08
C GLN A 84 10.20 -2.41 -18.13
N GLU A 85 10.59 -2.19 -16.88
CA GLU A 85 10.54 -3.24 -15.86
C GLU A 85 9.10 -3.66 -15.54
N ILE A 86 8.19 -2.68 -15.48
CA ILE A 86 6.77 -2.92 -15.16
C ILE A 86 6.10 -3.79 -16.25
N ILE A 87 6.42 -3.54 -17.51
CA ILE A 87 5.78 -4.25 -18.64
C ILE A 87 6.65 -5.37 -19.22
N ASP A 88 7.80 -5.64 -18.62
CA ASP A 88 8.71 -6.67 -19.12
C ASP A 88 8.00 -8.02 -19.29
N GLY A 89 8.21 -8.64 -20.46
CA GLY A 89 7.57 -9.91 -20.79
C GLY A 89 6.08 -9.80 -21.14
N GLN A 90 5.55 -8.59 -21.24
CA GLN A 90 4.13 -8.36 -21.52
C GLN A 90 3.96 -7.71 -22.90
N ASP A 91 2.85 -8.03 -23.57
CA ASP A 91 2.51 -7.47 -24.87
C ASP A 91 1.75 -6.15 -24.68
N ALA A 92 2.45 -5.14 -24.15
CA ALA A 92 1.88 -3.83 -23.87
C ALA A 92 2.49 -2.77 -24.80
N ALA A 93 1.67 -1.84 -25.28
CA ALA A 93 2.10 -0.74 -26.12
C ALA A 93 2.38 0.50 -25.27
N THR A 94 3.39 1.28 -25.65
CA THR A 94 3.75 2.51 -24.94
C THR A 94 3.65 3.71 -25.86
N GLU A 95 3.23 4.84 -25.33
CA GLU A 95 3.19 6.12 -26.02
C GLU A 95 3.69 7.21 -25.10
N LYS A 96 4.67 7.99 -25.58
CA LYS A 96 5.20 9.13 -24.83
C LYS A 96 4.23 10.29 -24.91
N GLN A 97 3.90 10.84 -23.76
CA GLN A 97 3.12 12.08 -23.64
C GLN A 97 3.93 13.06 -22.77
N LYS A 98 3.47 14.28 -22.63
CA LYS A 98 4.22 15.32 -21.88
C LYS A 98 4.64 14.84 -20.50
N GLY A 99 5.91 14.49 -20.32
CA GLY A 99 6.47 14.07 -19.04
C GLY A 99 5.98 12.74 -18.50
N ARG A 100 5.18 12.00 -19.30
CA ARG A 100 4.59 10.74 -18.89
C ARG A 100 4.66 9.72 -20.01
N ILE A 101 4.47 8.45 -19.65
CA ILE A 101 4.39 7.34 -20.59
C ILE A 101 3.04 6.65 -20.38
N MET A 102 2.23 6.61 -21.44
CA MET A 102 0.97 5.87 -21.42
C MET A 102 1.23 4.43 -21.83
N VAL A 103 0.82 3.49 -21.00
CA VAL A 103 0.88 2.06 -21.30
C VAL A 103 -0.52 1.56 -21.60
N THR A 104 -0.68 0.90 -22.74
CA THR A 104 -1.92 0.23 -23.13
C THR A 104 -1.71 -1.27 -23.09
N TYR A 105 -2.43 -1.94 -22.21
CA TYR A 105 -2.36 -3.40 -22.06
C TYR A 105 -3.28 -4.09 -23.07
N PRO A 106 -3.02 -5.38 -23.38
CA PRO A 106 -3.82 -6.12 -24.37
C PRO A 106 -5.33 -6.15 -24.10
N ASN A 107 -5.72 -6.05 -22.82
CA ASN A 107 -7.13 -6.02 -22.43
C ASN A 107 -7.77 -4.63 -22.56
N GLY A 108 -7.05 -3.66 -23.10
CA GLY A 108 -7.53 -2.28 -23.26
C GLY A 108 -7.31 -1.37 -22.07
N LEU A 109 -6.78 -1.88 -20.95
CA LEU A 109 -6.48 -1.05 -19.80
C LEU A 109 -5.34 -0.09 -20.13
N ASN A 110 -5.54 1.20 -19.81
CA ASN A 110 -4.54 2.25 -20.00
C ASN A 110 -4.07 2.76 -18.66
N ILE A 111 -2.74 2.79 -18.45
CA ILE A 111 -2.16 3.37 -17.22
C ILE A 111 -1.05 4.32 -17.63
N SER A 112 -1.05 5.52 -17.04
CA SER A 112 -0.03 6.53 -17.27
C SER A 112 0.98 6.48 -16.11
N PHE A 113 2.27 6.42 -16.48
CA PHE A 113 3.37 6.41 -15.52
C PHE A 113 4.24 7.65 -15.70
N GLY A 114 4.93 8.06 -14.63
CA GLY A 114 5.94 9.09 -14.74
C GLY A 114 7.08 8.66 -15.67
N TYR A 115 7.72 9.61 -16.31
CA TYR A 115 8.81 9.36 -17.26
C TYR A 115 9.96 8.59 -16.64
N LYS A 116 10.27 8.84 -15.36
CA LYS A 116 11.36 8.19 -14.63
C LYS A 116 10.94 6.87 -13.98
N GLY A 117 9.72 6.40 -14.24
CA GLY A 117 9.18 5.20 -13.60
C GLY A 117 8.22 5.52 -12.47
N ALA A 118 7.94 4.52 -11.67
CA ALA A 118 6.98 4.63 -10.60
C ALA A 118 7.46 3.91 -9.35
N LYS A 119 7.15 4.48 -8.19
CA LYS A 119 7.30 3.79 -6.91
C LYS A 119 6.19 2.75 -6.83
N VAL A 120 6.56 1.52 -6.48
CA VAL A 120 5.61 0.40 -6.41
C VAL A 120 5.58 -0.20 -5.02
N PHE A 121 4.42 -0.76 -4.66
CA PHE A 121 4.09 -1.22 -3.32
C PHE A 121 3.56 -2.64 -3.37
N THR A 122 4.14 -3.49 -2.54
CA THR A 122 3.74 -4.89 -2.37
C THR A 122 2.58 -5.00 -1.37
N LEU A 123 2.03 -6.20 -1.21
CA LEU A 123 1.00 -6.47 -0.20
C LEU A 123 1.48 -6.10 1.20
N LYS A 124 2.73 -6.42 1.55
CA LYS A 124 3.28 -6.04 2.86
C LYS A 124 3.31 -4.53 3.06
N CYS A 125 3.66 -3.78 2.02
CA CYS A 125 3.60 -2.32 2.06
C CYS A 125 2.18 -1.83 2.33
N LEU A 126 1.17 -2.43 1.69
CA LEU A 126 -0.22 -2.06 1.89
C LEU A 126 -0.67 -2.34 3.32
N ILE A 127 -0.27 -3.49 3.87
CA ILE A 127 -0.58 -3.81 5.26
C ILE A 127 0.05 -2.78 6.20
N ARG A 128 1.32 -2.43 5.97
CA ARG A 128 2.00 -1.41 6.78
C ARG A 128 1.30 -0.06 6.70
N LEU A 129 0.91 0.36 5.50
CA LEU A 129 0.15 1.61 5.33
C LEU A 129 -1.16 1.58 6.10
N SER A 130 -1.86 0.43 6.11
CA SER A 130 -3.11 0.30 6.86
C SER A 130 -2.92 0.49 8.36
N LEU A 131 -1.72 0.28 8.86
CA LEU A 131 -1.40 0.48 10.28
C LEU A 131 -1.01 1.95 10.59
N LEU A 132 -0.72 2.75 9.56
CA LEU A 132 -0.14 4.09 9.71
C LEU A 132 -1.01 5.22 9.17
N MET A 133 -1.84 4.98 8.16
CA MET A 133 -2.62 6.04 7.52
C MET A 133 -3.74 6.56 8.40
N GLU A 134 -3.80 7.88 8.56
CA GLU A 134 -4.82 8.56 9.35
C GLU A 134 -5.99 9.07 8.50
N THR A 135 -5.78 9.33 7.20
CA THR A 135 -6.82 9.87 6.31
C THR A 135 -7.72 8.80 5.71
N SER A 136 -7.45 7.53 5.95
CA SER A 136 -8.17 6.40 5.36
C SER A 136 -9.07 5.71 6.36
N LYS A 137 -10.36 5.63 6.06
CA LYS A 137 -11.32 4.88 6.89
C LYS A 137 -11.03 3.37 6.83
N LEU A 138 -10.58 2.87 5.69
CA LEU A 138 -10.18 1.47 5.58
C LEU A 138 -9.02 1.18 6.50
N ALA A 139 -8.00 2.02 6.52
CA ALA A 139 -6.86 1.88 7.43
C ALA A 139 -7.30 1.93 8.89
N GLU A 140 -8.18 2.86 9.23
CA GLU A 140 -8.75 2.94 10.58
C GLU A 140 -9.45 1.64 10.96
N SER A 141 -10.22 1.07 10.04
CA SER A 141 -10.91 -0.21 10.27
C SER A 141 -9.92 -1.36 10.49
N VAL A 142 -8.80 -1.36 9.78
CA VAL A 142 -7.74 -2.36 9.97
C VAL A 142 -7.16 -2.24 11.38
N ARG A 143 -6.83 -1.03 11.81
CA ARG A 143 -6.28 -0.81 13.16
C ARG A 143 -7.29 -1.21 14.23
N TYR A 144 -8.56 -0.88 14.04
CA TYR A 144 -9.61 -1.27 14.96
C TYR A 144 -9.73 -2.79 15.07
N TYR A 145 -9.70 -3.47 13.94
CA TYR A 145 -9.72 -4.95 13.88
C TYR A 145 -8.53 -5.53 14.66
N VAL A 146 -7.32 -5.02 14.42
CA VAL A 146 -6.12 -5.48 15.11
C VAL A 146 -6.23 -5.29 16.62
N LEU A 147 -6.65 -4.11 17.06
CA LEU A 147 -6.81 -3.80 18.48
C LEU A 147 -7.88 -4.69 19.13
N SER A 148 -8.99 -4.91 18.44
CA SER A 148 -10.06 -5.80 18.92
C SER A 148 -9.57 -7.23 19.10
N THR A 149 -8.75 -7.72 18.19
CA THR A 149 -8.17 -9.04 18.25
C THR A 149 -7.20 -9.19 19.43
N ILE A 150 -6.42 -8.16 19.71
CA ILE A 150 -5.50 -8.12 20.86
C ILE A 150 -6.28 -8.11 22.17
N ILE A 151 -7.32 -7.28 22.26
CA ILE A 151 -8.10 -7.09 23.48
C ILE A 151 -8.93 -8.34 23.83
N SER A 152 -9.42 -9.07 22.83
CA SER A 152 -10.28 -10.24 23.03
C SER A 152 -9.52 -11.51 23.38
N ARG A 153 -8.21 -11.46 23.50
CA ARG A 153 -7.40 -12.61 23.91
C ARG A 153 -7.34 -12.73 25.43
#